data_56cd0bd390059de6fa27d0fb85d6a1fd
#
_entry.id   56cd0bd390059de6fa27d0fb85d6a1fd
#
_cell.length_a   1.000
_cell.length_b   1.000
_cell.length_c   1.000
_cell.angle_alpha   90.00
_cell.angle_beta   90.00
_cell.angle_gamma   90.00
#
_symmetry.space_group_name_H-M   'P 1'
#
loop_
_entity.id
_entity.type
_entity.pdbx_description
1 polymer ?
#
loop_
_entity_poly.entity_id
_entity_poly.type
_entity_poly.pdbx_seq_one_letter_code
_entity_poly.pdbx_strand_id
1 'polypeptide(L)'
;IFEICQDPDVQRWTTVPSPYRREHAIGFVERVVAPRWEDGTEATWALRLDDELIGMISLLAVEDGKGELGYWMSPRFRRQGLLHEACRAAIDFGFASDGLGLQRIGWRALGGNVGSASVARSLGFRFEGAVRLGARAKDGTRVDEWIAGILSTDDRTPVVWQVLPS
;
A
#
# COMPACT_ATOMS: atom_id res chain seq x y z
N ILE A 1 0.14 -10.90 11.90
CA ILE A 1 1.05 -9.80 11.48
C ILE A 1 2.50 -10.21 11.72
N PHE A 2 2.87 -10.57 12.96
CA PHE A 2 4.27 -10.83 13.33
C PHE A 2 4.97 -11.83 12.40
N GLU A 3 4.37 -12.99 12.14
CA GLU A 3 4.93 -14.04 11.29
C GLU A 3 5.13 -13.60 9.85
N ILE A 4 4.15 -12.90 9.26
CA ILE A 4 4.24 -12.41 7.88
C ILE A 4 5.32 -11.36 7.73
N CYS A 5 5.48 -10.48 8.71
CA CYS A 5 6.52 -9.45 8.71
C CYS A 5 7.95 -9.98 8.97
N GLN A 6 8.15 -11.29 9.19
CA GLN A 6 9.47 -11.92 9.13
C GLN A 6 9.94 -12.14 7.69
N ASP A 7 9.04 -12.10 6.71
CA ASP A 7 9.38 -12.29 5.29
C ASP A 7 10.39 -11.23 4.83
N PRO A 8 11.51 -11.61 4.20
CA PRO A 8 12.53 -10.67 3.76
C PRO A 8 12.03 -9.64 2.76
N ASP A 9 11.11 -10.00 1.87
CA ASP A 9 10.54 -9.08 0.90
C ASP A 9 9.60 -8.07 1.56
N VAL A 10 8.78 -8.51 2.54
CA VAL A 10 7.97 -7.58 3.35
C VAL A 10 8.87 -6.59 4.05
N GLN A 11 9.94 -7.04 4.69
CA GLN A 11 10.91 -6.15 5.33
C GLN A 11 11.62 -5.23 4.33
N ARG A 12 12.01 -5.75 3.18
CA ARG A 12 12.72 -4.97 2.14
C ARG A 12 11.87 -3.85 1.57
N TRP A 13 10.62 -4.14 1.25
CA TRP A 13 9.77 -3.27 0.44
C TRP A 13 8.77 -2.42 1.22
N THR A 14 8.73 -2.58 2.54
CA THR A 14 7.82 -1.81 3.41
C THR A 14 8.58 -1.06 4.50
N THR A 15 7.87 -0.24 5.25
CA THR A 15 8.44 0.53 6.38
C THR A 15 8.48 -0.24 7.70
N VAL A 16 8.10 -1.53 7.72
CA VAL A 16 8.13 -2.34 8.95
C VAL A 16 9.54 -2.36 9.56
N PRO A 17 9.71 -2.30 10.89
CA PRO A 17 11.02 -2.39 11.52
C PRO A 17 11.79 -3.66 11.15
N SER A 18 13.13 -3.59 11.16
CA SER A 18 14.00 -4.76 10.98
C SER A 18 15.10 -4.74 12.05
N PRO A 19 15.24 -5.78 12.88
CA PRO A 19 14.40 -6.98 12.95
C PRO A 19 12.98 -6.69 13.44
N TYR A 20 12.00 -7.40 12.89
CA TYR A 20 10.60 -7.26 13.30
C TYR A 20 10.33 -8.12 14.53
N ARG A 21 9.74 -7.54 15.57
CA ARG A 21 9.44 -8.19 16.83
C ARG A 21 7.92 -8.20 17.10
N ARG A 22 7.48 -9.08 18.00
CA ARG A 22 6.06 -9.19 18.36
C ARG A 22 5.50 -7.89 18.94
N GLU A 23 6.31 -7.16 19.70
CA GLU A 23 5.93 -5.85 20.27
C GLU A 23 5.68 -4.80 19.18
N HIS A 24 6.33 -4.92 18.02
CA HIS A 24 6.06 -4.05 16.88
C HIS A 24 4.67 -4.32 16.29
N ALA A 25 4.27 -5.60 16.18
CA ALA A 25 2.94 -5.95 15.71
C ALA A 25 1.84 -5.48 16.65
N ILE A 26 2.00 -5.68 17.96
CA ILE A 26 1.07 -5.21 19.00
C ILE A 26 0.98 -3.68 18.95
N GLY A 27 2.13 -3.01 19.03
CA GLY A 27 2.18 -1.56 19.02
C GLY A 27 1.64 -0.93 17.72
N PHE A 28 1.78 -1.60 16.59
CA PHE A 28 1.19 -1.16 15.34
C PHE A 28 -0.35 -1.14 15.43
N VAL A 29 -0.96 -2.21 15.91
CA VAL A 29 -2.42 -2.28 16.03
C VAL A 29 -2.95 -1.29 17.06
N GLU A 30 -2.36 -1.26 18.26
CA GLU A 30 -2.88 -0.49 19.39
C GLU A 30 -2.54 1.01 19.33
N ARG A 31 -1.37 1.37 18.82
CA ARG A 31 -0.86 2.75 18.87
C ARG A 31 -0.85 3.47 17.52
N VAL A 32 -1.07 2.73 16.42
CA VAL A 32 -1.11 3.32 15.08
C VAL A 32 -2.50 3.11 14.47
N VAL A 33 -2.91 1.85 14.24
CA VAL A 33 -4.14 1.57 13.52
C VAL A 33 -5.37 2.07 14.27
N ALA A 34 -5.54 1.70 15.53
CA ALA A 34 -6.75 2.04 16.28
C ALA A 34 -6.95 3.57 16.43
N PRO A 35 -5.94 4.34 16.90
CA PRO A 35 -6.10 5.80 17.02
C PRO A 35 -6.34 6.50 15.69
N ARG A 36 -5.63 6.11 14.62
CA ARG A 36 -5.76 6.76 13.32
C ARG A 36 -7.06 6.41 12.60
N TRP A 37 -7.62 5.25 12.91
CA TRP A 37 -8.95 4.91 12.47
C TRP A 37 -10.00 5.81 13.15
N GLU A 38 -9.84 6.06 14.46
CA GLU A 38 -10.75 6.90 15.24
C GLU A 38 -10.70 8.37 14.81
N ASP A 39 -9.52 8.90 14.51
CA ASP A 39 -9.34 10.29 14.09
C ASP A 39 -9.51 10.50 12.57
N GLY A 40 -9.70 9.43 11.80
CA GLY A 40 -9.94 9.46 10.36
C GLY A 40 -8.70 9.77 9.51
N THR A 41 -7.50 9.78 10.09
CA THR A 41 -6.26 10.06 9.35
C THR A 41 -5.71 8.86 8.60
N GLU A 42 -6.18 7.65 8.93
CA GLU A 42 -5.81 6.41 8.26
C GLU A 42 -6.92 5.36 8.39
N ALA A 43 -7.20 4.66 7.30
CA ALA A 43 -8.07 3.50 7.29
C ALA A 43 -7.25 2.24 6.96
N THR A 44 -7.11 1.34 7.91
CA THR A 44 -6.32 0.11 7.76
C THR A 44 -7.17 -1.14 7.95
N TRP A 45 -7.11 -2.07 7.00
CA TRP A 45 -7.84 -3.34 6.99
C TRP A 45 -6.90 -4.54 7.02
N ALA A 46 -7.24 -5.53 7.83
CA ALA A 46 -6.67 -6.86 7.75
C ALA A 46 -7.30 -7.64 6.59
N LEU A 47 -6.47 -8.17 5.69
CA LEU A 47 -6.95 -9.09 4.67
C LEU A 47 -6.99 -10.49 5.24
N ARG A 48 -8.14 -11.13 5.17
CA ARG A 48 -8.34 -12.50 5.65
C ARG A 48 -8.87 -13.37 4.51
N LEU A 49 -8.36 -14.59 4.45
CA LEU A 49 -8.94 -15.67 3.67
C LEU A 49 -9.35 -16.74 4.67
N ASP A 50 -10.64 -17.04 4.75
CA ASP A 50 -11.21 -17.79 5.85
C ASP A 50 -10.79 -17.17 7.20
N ASP A 51 -10.13 -17.95 8.06
CA ASP A 51 -9.65 -17.48 9.36
C ASP A 51 -8.16 -17.05 9.36
N GLU A 52 -7.45 -17.18 8.23
CA GLU A 52 -6.04 -16.81 8.13
C GLU A 52 -5.85 -15.34 7.74
N LEU A 53 -5.00 -14.61 8.46
CA LEU A 53 -4.52 -13.30 8.05
C LEU A 53 -3.55 -13.47 6.89
N ILE A 54 -3.86 -12.90 5.72
CA ILE A 54 -3.04 -13.04 4.51
C ILE A 54 -2.33 -11.75 4.09
N GLY A 55 -2.74 -10.61 4.62
CA GLY A 55 -2.16 -9.32 4.24
C GLY A 55 -2.82 -8.16 4.96
N MET A 56 -2.47 -6.96 4.52
CA MET A 56 -3.03 -5.71 5.03
C MET A 56 -3.07 -4.67 3.92
N ILE A 57 -4.08 -3.82 3.98
CA ILE A 57 -4.21 -2.63 3.13
C ILE A 57 -4.50 -1.43 4.01
N SER A 58 -3.93 -0.29 3.64
CA SER A 58 -4.21 0.99 4.29
C SER A 58 -4.47 2.08 3.26
N LEU A 59 -5.36 3.01 3.59
CA LEU A 59 -5.39 4.35 3.05
C LEU A 59 -4.78 5.26 4.11
N LEU A 60 -3.55 5.69 3.86
CA LEU A 60 -2.69 6.45 4.77
C LEU A 60 -2.82 7.94 4.50
N ALA A 61 -2.43 8.77 5.47
CA ALA A 61 -2.32 10.22 5.34
C ALA A 61 -3.58 10.83 4.70
N VAL A 62 -4.74 10.44 5.22
CA VAL A 62 -6.04 10.95 4.78
C VAL A 62 -6.18 12.39 5.24
N GLU A 63 -6.09 13.32 4.30
CA GLU A 63 -6.12 14.76 4.54
C GLU A 63 -6.52 15.50 3.27
N ASP A 64 -7.33 16.54 3.37
CA ASP A 64 -7.69 17.43 2.26
C ASP A 64 -8.16 16.72 0.98
N GLY A 65 -8.98 15.68 1.12
CA GLY A 65 -9.48 14.90 -0.02
C GLY A 65 -8.44 14.01 -0.71
N LYS A 66 -7.31 13.76 -0.06
CA LYS A 66 -6.23 12.88 -0.53
C LYS A 66 -5.96 11.76 0.45
N GLY A 67 -5.41 10.67 -0.05
CA GLY A 67 -4.87 9.56 0.73
C GLY A 67 -3.78 8.85 -0.05
N GLU A 68 -3.11 7.90 0.57
CA GLU A 68 -2.08 7.07 -0.05
C GLU A 68 -2.37 5.60 0.17
N LEU A 69 -2.36 4.80 -0.89
CA LEU A 69 -2.56 3.36 -0.83
C LEU A 69 -1.28 2.64 -0.43
N GLY A 70 -1.31 1.99 0.72
CA GLY A 70 -0.26 1.09 1.19
C GLY A 70 -0.76 -0.34 1.36
N TYR A 71 0.10 -1.32 1.12
CA TYR A 71 -0.26 -2.73 1.30
C TYR A 71 0.97 -3.64 1.44
N TRP A 72 0.75 -4.77 2.04
CA TRP A 72 1.63 -5.93 1.98
C TRP A 72 0.81 -7.23 2.02
N MET A 73 1.40 -8.31 1.51
CA MET A 73 0.76 -9.63 1.45
C MET A 73 1.75 -10.73 1.77
N SER A 74 1.28 -11.73 2.50
CA SER A 74 2.00 -12.96 2.77
C SER A 74 2.44 -13.63 1.46
N PRO A 75 3.70 -14.09 1.36
CA PRO A 75 4.23 -14.72 0.15
C PRO A 75 3.37 -15.87 -0.38
N ARG A 76 2.78 -16.66 0.52
CA ARG A 76 1.94 -17.83 0.18
C ARG A 76 0.70 -17.47 -0.65
N PHE A 77 0.23 -16.24 -0.54
CA PHE A 77 -1.03 -15.78 -1.17
C PHE A 77 -0.80 -14.76 -2.30
N ARG A 78 0.47 -14.52 -2.68
CA ARG A 78 0.80 -13.65 -3.81
C ARG A 78 0.39 -14.27 -5.14
N ARG A 79 0.19 -13.45 -6.18
CA ARG A 79 -0.11 -13.85 -7.57
C ARG A 79 -1.41 -14.63 -7.76
N GLN A 80 -2.37 -14.47 -6.85
CA GLN A 80 -3.70 -15.11 -6.89
C GLN A 80 -4.83 -14.09 -7.13
N GLY A 81 -4.53 -12.84 -7.41
CA GLY A 81 -5.52 -11.78 -7.59
C GLY A 81 -6.08 -11.18 -6.30
N LEU A 82 -5.91 -11.84 -5.16
CA LEU A 82 -6.50 -11.44 -3.87
C LEU A 82 -6.17 -10.00 -3.46
N LEU A 83 -4.90 -9.60 -3.60
CA LEU A 83 -4.48 -8.24 -3.28
C LEU A 83 -5.11 -7.20 -4.20
N HIS A 84 -5.25 -7.50 -5.49
CA HIS A 84 -5.89 -6.61 -6.46
C HIS A 84 -7.37 -6.39 -6.10
N GLU A 85 -8.10 -7.47 -5.81
CA GLU A 85 -9.50 -7.41 -5.39
C GLU A 85 -9.68 -6.56 -4.13
N ALA A 86 -8.88 -6.81 -3.12
CA ALA A 86 -8.95 -6.10 -1.86
C ALA A 86 -8.53 -4.62 -1.98
N CYS A 87 -7.49 -4.29 -2.75
CA CYS A 87 -7.13 -2.91 -3.05
C CYS A 87 -8.24 -2.17 -3.80
N ARG A 88 -8.92 -2.86 -4.73
CA ARG A 88 -10.06 -2.28 -5.44
C ARG A 88 -11.17 -1.88 -4.46
N ALA A 89 -11.53 -2.75 -3.52
CA ALA A 89 -12.52 -2.44 -2.50
C ALA A 89 -12.11 -1.27 -1.60
N ALA A 90 -10.83 -1.19 -1.21
CA ALA A 90 -10.31 -0.07 -0.44
C ALA A 90 -10.34 1.26 -1.23
N ILE A 91 -10.02 1.24 -2.52
CA ILE A 91 -10.12 2.41 -3.41
C ILE A 91 -11.58 2.85 -3.57
N ASP A 92 -12.50 1.89 -3.75
CA ASP A 92 -13.93 2.19 -3.84
C ASP A 92 -14.44 2.88 -2.58
N PHE A 93 -14.08 2.37 -1.39
CA PHE A 93 -14.38 3.01 -0.12
C PHE A 93 -13.71 4.39 0.01
N GLY A 94 -12.46 4.52 -0.44
CA GLY A 94 -11.74 5.79 -0.43
C GLY A 94 -12.44 6.90 -1.22
N PHE A 95 -13.02 6.57 -2.37
CA PHE A 95 -13.71 7.55 -3.23
C PHE A 95 -15.18 7.73 -2.92
N ALA A 96 -15.82 6.77 -2.26
CA ALA A 96 -17.25 6.83 -1.95
C ALA A 96 -17.58 8.02 -1.03
N SER A 97 -18.67 8.70 -1.29
CA SER A 97 -19.13 9.85 -0.49
C SER A 97 -19.59 9.46 0.93
N ASP A 98 -19.98 8.21 1.11
CA ASP A 98 -20.30 7.58 2.40
C ASP A 98 -19.10 6.83 3.00
N GLY A 99 -17.95 6.86 2.31
CA GLY A 99 -16.65 6.39 2.77
C GLY A 99 -15.75 7.55 3.21
N LEU A 100 -14.56 7.69 2.56
CA LEU A 100 -13.63 8.78 2.89
C LEU A 100 -13.80 10.02 1.99
N GLY A 101 -14.58 9.96 0.92
CA GLY A 101 -14.84 11.07 0.00
C GLY A 101 -13.59 11.66 -0.66
N LEU A 102 -12.54 10.84 -0.86
CA LEU A 102 -11.29 11.29 -1.44
C LEU A 102 -11.48 11.68 -2.91
N GLN A 103 -10.69 12.63 -3.36
CA GLN A 103 -10.60 13.02 -4.76
C GLN A 103 -9.39 12.36 -5.45
N ARG A 104 -8.37 12.00 -4.66
CA ARG A 104 -7.13 11.41 -5.13
C ARG A 104 -6.60 10.36 -4.15
N ILE A 105 -6.13 9.25 -4.69
CA ILE A 105 -5.34 8.26 -3.95
C ILE A 105 -3.97 8.17 -4.62
N GLY A 106 -2.92 8.46 -3.86
CA GLY A 106 -1.53 8.29 -4.26
C GLY A 106 -1.04 6.87 -4.03
N TRP A 107 0.06 6.53 -4.66
CA TRP A 107 0.85 5.34 -4.41
C TRP A 107 2.32 5.69 -4.56
N ARG A 108 3.16 5.17 -3.68
CA ARG A 108 4.62 5.29 -3.78
C ARG A 108 5.31 3.98 -3.42
N ALA A 109 6.49 3.76 -3.98
CA ALA A 109 7.33 2.61 -3.67
C ALA A 109 8.80 2.90 -3.94
N LEU A 110 9.67 2.12 -3.31
CA LEU A 110 11.09 2.10 -3.66
C LEU A 110 11.24 1.70 -5.13
N GLY A 111 12.10 2.39 -5.86
CA GLY A 111 12.41 2.05 -7.25
C GLY A 111 12.85 0.58 -7.37
N GLY A 112 12.32 -0.12 -8.37
CA GLY A 112 12.55 -1.55 -8.57
C GLY A 112 11.54 -2.47 -7.86
N ASN A 113 10.59 -1.95 -7.09
CA ASN A 113 9.50 -2.75 -6.54
C ASN A 113 8.43 -3.06 -7.62
N VAL A 114 8.84 -3.87 -8.60
CA VAL A 114 8.00 -4.23 -9.75
C VAL A 114 6.69 -4.91 -9.33
N GLY A 115 6.72 -5.71 -8.27
CA GLY A 115 5.53 -6.40 -7.77
C GLY A 115 4.44 -5.42 -7.32
N SER A 116 4.81 -4.45 -6.48
CA SER A 116 3.88 -3.41 -6.02
C SER A 116 3.42 -2.51 -7.19
N ALA A 117 4.35 -2.07 -8.03
CA ALA A 117 4.04 -1.25 -9.20
C ALA A 117 3.07 -1.93 -10.17
N SER A 118 3.20 -3.25 -10.37
CA SER A 118 2.27 -4.02 -11.22
C SER A 118 0.85 -4.05 -10.66
N VAL A 119 0.71 -4.14 -9.33
CA VAL A 119 -0.61 -4.06 -8.67
C VAL A 119 -1.20 -2.66 -8.86
N ALA A 120 -0.46 -1.59 -8.57
CA ALA A 120 -0.95 -0.23 -8.74
C ALA A 120 -1.36 0.04 -10.20
N ARG A 121 -0.52 -0.37 -11.17
CA ARG A 121 -0.86 -0.25 -12.60
C ARG A 121 -2.17 -0.98 -12.95
N SER A 122 -2.34 -2.21 -12.45
CA SER A 122 -3.53 -3.02 -12.75
C SER A 122 -4.83 -2.43 -12.17
N LEU A 123 -4.71 -1.60 -11.14
CA LEU A 123 -5.82 -0.86 -10.51
C LEU A 123 -6.16 0.45 -11.23
N GLY A 124 -5.40 0.81 -12.28
CA GLY A 124 -5.62 2.02 -13.06
C GLY A 124 -4.84 3.24 -12.57
N PHE A 125 -3.91 3.09 -11.63
CA PHE A 125 -3.02 4.19 -11.26
C PHE A 125 -2.21 4.67 -12.46
N ARG A 126 -1.99 5.97 -12.56
CA ARG A 126 -1.17 6.62 -13.57
C ARG A 126 0.19 6.93 -12.99
N PHE A 127 1.25 6.47 -13.66
CA PHE A 127 2.63 6.75 -13.23
C PHE A 127 2.94 8.24 -13.41
N GLU A 128 3.37 8.90 -12.35
CA GLU A 128 3.62 10.34 -12.32
C GLU A 128 5.11 10.66 -12.35
N GLY A 129 5.95 9.68 -12.02
CA GLY A 129 7.39 9.88 -12.13
C GLY A 129 8.23 9.04 -11.16
N ALA A 130 9.55 9.24 -11.29
CA ALA A 130 10.55 8.74 -10.37
C ALA A 130 11.28 9.93 -9.72
N VAL A 131 11.17 10.02 -8.41
CA VAL A 131 11.91 11.02 -7.62
C VAL A 131 13.30 10.45 -7.35
N ARG A 132 14.32 11.05 -7.97
CA ARG A 132 15.70 10.61 -7.81
C ARG A 132 16.12 10.69 -6.34
N LEU A 133 16.62 9.58 -5.79
CA LEU A 133 17.01 9.45 -4.38
C LEU A 133 15.90 9.89 -3.39
N GLY A 134 14.63 9.78 -3.78
CA GLY A 134 13.47 10.23 -3.02
C GLY A 134 13.23 9.41 -1.77
N ALA A 135 13.53 8.11 -1.81
CA ALA A 135 13.29 7.19 -0.70
C ALA A 135 14.59 6.74 -0.02
N ARG A 136 14.43 6.09 1.14
CA ARG A 136 15.52 5.46 1.89
C ARG A 136 15.26 3.96 2.01
N ALA A 137 16.19 3.15 1.53
CA ALA A 137 16.18 1.71 1.72
C ALA A 137 16.51 1.31 3.17
N LYS A 138 16.30 0.04 3.52
CA LYS A 138 16.52 -0.48 4.88
C LYS A 138 17.96 -0.36 5.39
N ASP A 139 18.93 -0.47 4.48
CA ASP A 139 20.35 -0.28 4.78
C ASP A 139 20.76 1.18 4.95
N GLY A 140 19.80 2.10 4.83
CA GLY A 140 20.01 3.53 4.95
C GLY A 140 20.43 4.21 3.64
N THR A 141 20.66 3.48 2.55
CA THR A 141 20.98 4.08 1.26
C THR A 141 19.79 4.85 0.69
N ARG A 142 20.07 5.89 -0.08
CA ARG A 142 19.05 6.59 -0.86
C ARG A 142 18.85 5.88 -2.19
N VAL A 143 17.59 5.67 -2.53
CA VAL A 143 17.16 5.06 -3.79
C VAL A 143 16.07 5.91 -4.43
N ASP A 144 15.82 5.70 -5.70
CA ASP A 144 14.71 6.38 -6.37
C ASP A 144 13.37 5.93 -5.78
N GLU A 145 12.42 6.82 -5.74
CA GLU A 145 11.04 6.58 -5.34
C GLU A 145 10.14 6.69 -6.57
N TRP A 146 9.36 5.66 -6.83
CA TRP A 146 8.33 5.68 -7.85
C TRP A 146 7.03 6.19 -7.26
N ILE A 147 6.38 7.12 -7.97
CA ILE A 147 5.13 7.73 -7.57
C ILE A 147 4.07 7.56 -8.66
N ALA A 148 2.84 7.32 -8.23
CA ALA A 148 1.67 7.22 -9.10
C ALA A 148 0.43 7.71 -8.36
N GLY A 149 -0.63 8.00 -9.10
CA GLY A 149 -1.90 8.42 -8.53
C GLY A 149 -3.09 7.95 -9.35
N ILE A 150 -4.24 7.89 -8.69
CA ILE A 150 -5.54 7.66 -9.31
C ILE A 150 -6.52 8.69 -8.78
N LEU A 151 -7.37 9.23 -9.65
CA LEU A 151 -8.42 10.20 -9.29
C LEU A 151 -9.78 9.51 -9.20
N SER A 152 -10.68 10.08 -8.42
CA SER A 152 -12.07 9.60 -8.33
C SER A 152 -12.80 9.62 -9.69
N THR A 153 -12.31 10.44 -10.63
CA THR A 153 -12.86 10.60 -11.98
C THR A 153 -12.18 9.74 -13.05
N ASP A 154 -11.13 8.99 -12.69
CA ASP A 154 -10.43 8.13 -13.63
C ASP A 154 -11.25 6.87 -13.97
N ASP A 155 -11.14 6.39 -15.20
CA ASP A 155 -11.82 5.18 -15.70
C ASP A 155 -11.21 3.85 -15.17
N ARG A 156 -10.11 3.95 -14.43
CA ARG A 156 -9.35 2.82 -13.88
C ARG A 156 -8.82 1.81 -14.90
N THR A 157 -8.76 2.20 -16.16
CA THR A 157 -8.14 1.37 -17.22
C THR A 157 -6.62 1.36 -17.03
N PRO A 158 -5.98 0.19 -16.96
CA PRO A 158 -4.52 0.11 -16.85
C PRO A 158 -3.82 0.79 -18.02
N VAL A 159 -2.83 1.62 -17.71
CA VAL A 159 -1.99 2.28 -18.72
C VAL A 159 -0.56 1.74 -18.67
N VAL A 160 0.20 1.93 -19.75
CA VAL A 160 1.61 1.51 -19.79
C VAL A 160 2.45 2.36 -18.87
N TRP A 161 3.28 1.71 -18.04
CA TRP A 161 4.30 2.37 -17.25
C TRP A 161 5.68 2.05 -17.80
N GLN A 162 6.44 3.06 -18.18
CA GLN A 162 7.78 2.88 -18.79
C GLN A 162 8.79 2.16 -17.89
N VAL A 163 8.57 2.19 -16.56
CA VAL A 163 9.42 1.54 -15.57
C VAL A 163 9.09 0.07 -15.34
N LEU A 164 8.04 -0.44 -15.96
CA LEU A 164 7.62 -1.84 -15.88
C LEU A 164 7.86 -2.56 -17.20
N PRO A 165 8.23 -3.85 -17.17
CA PRO A 165 8.31 -4.65 -18.39
C PRO A 165 6.94 -4.72 -19.08
N SER A 166 7.01 -4.82 -20.41
CA SER A 166 5.85 -4.98 -21.29
C SER A 166 5.12 -6.29 -21.04
#